data_c5662b29727b111aec96acf04b387196
#
_entry.id   c5662b29727b111aec96acf04b387196
#
_cell.length_a   1.000
_cell.length_b   1.000
_cell.length_c   1.000
_cell.angle_alpha   90.00
_cell.angle_beta   90.00
_cell.angle_gamma   90.00
#
_symmetry.space_group_name_H-M   'P 1'
#
loop_
_entity.id
_entity.type
_entity.pdbx_description
1 polymer ?
#
loop_
_entity_poly.entity_id
_entity_poly.type
_entity_poly.pdbx_seq_one_letter_code
_entity_poly.pdbx_strand_id
1 'polypeptide(L)'
;MNDTSTKKENKKRKPAGSGGTPRLSRQRQPADLAVDDWQRALRRQFGREQQFGFENLGEEPVFSEFAVFNPESRRRYRVLIRGANVGDNHCSCPDFQTNDLGTCKHIEFALGQLNNRPGGKEALAAG
;
A
#
# COMPACT_ATOMS: atom_id res chain seq x y z
N MET A 1 -19.82 -27.37 12.55
CA MET A 1 -19.94 -26.95 12.20
C MET A 1 -19.51 -26.47 11.84
N ASN A 2 -19.34 -26.89 12.11
CA ASN A 2 -19.16 -26.34 11.63
C ASN A 2 -18.59 -25.85 11.43
N ASP A 3 -18.43 -26.07 11.83
CA ASP A 3 -18.22 -25.52 11.43
C ASP A 3 -17.68 -25.02 11.33
N THR A 4 -17.71 -25.47 11.83
CA THR A 4 -17.53 -24.85 11.55
C THR A 4 -16.89 -24.32 11.41
N SER A 5 -16.91 -24.74 11.78
CA SER A 5 -16.64 -24.16 11.45
C SER A 5 -16.01 -23.62 11.24
N THR A 6 -16.00 -23.95 11.52
CA THR A 6 -15.76 -23.35 11.10
C THR A 6 -15.17 -22.75 10.88
N LYS A 7 -15.13 -22.89 11.18
CA LYS A 7 -14.96 -22.38 10.73
C LYS A 7 -14.34 -21.70 10.49
N LYS A 8 -14.20 -21.91 10.74
CA LYS A 8 -13.94 -21.39 10.26
C LYS A 8 -13.41 -20.79 9.77
N GLU A 9 -13.31 -21.06 9.88
CA GLU A 9 -13.07 -20.58 9.18
C GLU A 9 -12.64 -19.88 8.69
N ASN A 10 -12.45 -20.12 8.74
CA ASN A 10 -12.29 -19.52 8.08
C ASN A 10 -11.85 -18.83 7.66
N LYS A 11 -11.68 -18.76 7.73
CA LYS A 11 -11.51 -18.34 7.18
C LYS A 11 -11.16 -17.66 6.62
N LYS A 12 -10.98 -17.73 6.60
CA LYS A 12 -10.81 -17.39 5.95
C LYS A 12 -10.44 -16.89 5.21
N ARG A 13 -10.24 -16.86 5.20
CA ARG A 13 -9.91 -16.81 4.41
C ARG A 13 -9.58 -16.39 3.60
N LYS A 14 -9.29 -16.39 3.46
CA LYS A 14 -8.90 -16.29 2.61
C LYS A 14 -8.78 -16.09 1.78
N PRO A 15 -8.68 -16.07 1.57
CA PRO A 15 -8.43 -16.01 0.75
C PRO A 15 -8.11 -15.77 0.05
N ALA A 16 -8.02 -15.81 0.10
CA ALA A 16 -7.67 -15.79 -0.63
C ALA A 16 -7.35 -15.56 -1.36
N GLY A 17 -7.25 -15.53 -1.39
CA GLY A 17 -6.93 -15.53 -2.08
C GLY A 17 -6.41 -15.47 -2.77
N SER A 18 -6.92 -15.56 -2.44
CA SER A 18 -6.25 -15.62 -3.23
C SER A 18 -5.13 -16.01 -3.54
N GLY A 19 -4.98 -16.91 -3.44
CA GLY A 19 -3.73 -17.52 -3.80
C GLY A 19 -2.55 -16.64 -3.85
N GLY A 20 -2.57 -15.70 -3.05
CA GLY A 20 -1.54 -14.72 -3.10
C GLY A 20 -0.30 -15.11 -2.34
N THR A 21 0.66 -14.22 -2.39
CA THR A 21 1.88 -14.31 -1.63
C THR A 21 1.55 -14.36 -0.14
N PRO A 22 2.18 -15.25 0.63
CA PRO A 22 1.98 -15.25 2.07
C PRO A 22 2.33 -13.90 2.70
N ARG A 23 1.61 -13.58 3.76
CA ARG A 23 1.82 -12.34 4.48
C ARG A 23 3.21 -12.33 5.12
N LEU A 24 3.93 -11.24 4.94
CA LEU A 24 5.27 -11.08 5.50
C LEU A 24 5.21 -10.81 7.00
N SER A 25 6.20 -11.32 7.72
CA SER A 25 6.37 -11.02 9.13
C SER A 25 6.99 -9.63 9.30
N ARG A 26 6.48 -8.89 10.26
CA ARG A 26 7.04 -7.57 10.60
C ARG A 26 8.26 -7.70 11.52
N GLN A 27 8.50 -8.89 12.05
CA GLN A 27 9.54 -9.11 13.06
C GLN A 27 10.67 -10.01 12.57
N ARG A 28 10.45 -10.74 11.50
CA ARG A 28 11.43 -11.69 11.01
C ARG A 28 11.71 -11.44 9.53
N GLN A 29 12.93 -11.06 9.25
CA GLN A 29 13.38 -10.83 7.88
C GLN A 29 13.43 -12.16 7.12
N PRO A 30 12.80 -12.23 5.93
CA PRO A 30 12.92 -13.43 5.08
C PRO A 30 14.36 -13.64 4.64
N ALA A 31 14.76 -14.90 4.51
CA ALA A 31 16.14 -15.24 4.15
C ALA A 31 16.53 -14.77 2.75
N ASP A 32 15.54 -14.61 1.87
CA ASP A 32 15.76 -14.27 0.47
C ASP A 32 15.60 -12.78 0.17
N LEU A 33 15.38 -11.94 1.21
CA LEU A 33 15.20 -10.51 1.01
C LEU A 33 16.23 -9.71 1.81
N ALA A 34 16.85 -8.74 1.15
CA ALA A 34 17.66 -7.76 1.85
C ALA A 34 16.79 -6.90 2.77
N VAL A 35 17.39 -6.29 3.78
CA VAL A 35 16.65 -5.50 4.77
C VAL A 35 15.79 -4.43 4.12
N ASP A 36 16.37 -3.66 3.20
CA ASP A 36 15.61 -2.56 2.57
C ASP A 36 14.47 -3.09 1.72
N ASP A 37 14.68 -4.18 0.99
CA ASP A 37 13.62 -4.78 0.19
C ASP A 37 12.50 -5.33 1.05
N TRP A 38 12.87 -5.92 2.18
CA TRP A 38 11.89 -6.40 3.15
C TRP A 38 11.08 -5.23 3.72
N GLN A 39 11.74 -4.14 4.09
CA GLN A 39 11.06 -2.97 4.63
C GLN A 39 10.12 -2.33 3.60
N ARG A 40 10.53 -2.28 2.33
CA ARG A 40 9.65 -1.80 1.26
C ARG A 40 8.45 -2.71 1.09
N ALA A 41 8.67 -4.02 1.12
CA ALA A 41 7.60 -5.00 0.97
C ALA A 41 6.62 -4.93 2.13
N LEU A 42 7.10 -4.68 3.35
CA LEU A 42 6.21 -4.51 4.50
C LEU A 42 5.33 -3.28 4.34
N ARG A 43 5.88 -2.18 3.86
CA ARG A 43 5.10 -0.96 3.65
C ARG A 43 4.06 -1.14 2.55
N ARG A 44 4.40 -1.89 1.50
CA ARG A 44 3.42 -2.24 0.48
C ARG A 44 2.30 -3.09 1.04
N GLN A 45 2.65 -4.12 1.79
CA GLN A 45 1.66 -5.00 2.42
C GLN A 45 0.74 -4.20 3.35
N PHE A 46 1.34 -3.41 4.23
CA PHE A 46 0.58 -2.61 5.18
C PHE A 46 -0.30 -1.58 4.46
N GLY A 47 0.25 -0.87 3.50
CA GLY A 47 -0.49 0.15 2.76
C GLY A 47 -1.68 -0.43 2.00
N ARG A 48 -1.51 -1.61 1.39
CA ARG A 48 -2.59 -2.23 0.63
C ARG A 48 -3.70 -2.76 1.52
N GLU A 49 -3.44 -2.95 2.80
CA GLU A 49 -4.43 -3.43 3.76
C GLU A 49 -5.21 -2.31 4.46
N GLN A 50 -4.76 -1.09 4.35
CA GLN A 50 -5.38 0.02 5.07
C GLN A 50 -6.64 0.53 4.37
N GLN A 51 -7.48 1.16 5.17
CA GLN A 51 -8.68 1.84 4.66
C GLN A 51 -8.57 3.33 4.99
N PHE A 52 -7.52 3.94 4.47
CA PHE A 52 -7.32 5.37 4.60
C PHE A 52 -8.30 6.14 3.72
N GLY A 53 -8.60 7.37 4.10
CA GLY A 53 -9.28 8.29 3.21
C GLY A 53 -8.33 8.71 2.11
N PHE A 54 -8.88 9.03 0.93
CA PHE A 54 -8.08 9.27 -0.27
C PHE A 54 -8.80 10.31 -1.12
N GLU A 55 -8.11 11.43 -1.37
CA GLU A 55 -8.70 12.54 -2.11
C GLU A 55 -7.68 13.10 -3.08
N ASN A 56 -8.08 13.28 -4.34
CA ASN A 56 -7.23 13.90 -5.34
C ASN A 56 -7.30 15.42 -5.16
N LEU A 57 -6.17 16.03 -4.90
CA LEU A 57 -6.07 17.47 -4.69
C LEU A 57 -5.71 18.21 -5.96
N GLY A 58 -5.28 17.51 -7.01
CA GLY A 58 -4.91 18.10 -8.27
C GLY A 58 -5.97 17.86 -9.34
N GLU A 59 -5.57 17.99 -10.60
CA GLU A 59 -6.48 17.87 -11.71
C GLU A 59 -6.30 16.60 -12.53
N GLU A 60 -5.09 15.99 -12.44
CA GLU A 60 -4.81 14.79 -13.19
C GLU A 60 -5.38 13.57 -12.47
N PRO A 61 -5.84 12.55 -13.19
CA PRO A 61 -6.46 11.40 -12.53
C PRO A 61 -5.48 10.47 -11.82
N VAL A 62 -4.22 10.42 -12.25
CA VAL A 62 -3.26 9.47 -11.72
C VAL A 62 -2.01 10.19 -11.21
N PHE A 63 -1.29 10.91 -12.07
CA PHE A 63 -0.07 11.60 -11.68
C PHE A 63 -0.44 12.96 -11.10
N SER A 64 -0.82 12.94 -9.84
CA SER A 64 -1.39 14.09 -9.16
C SER A 64 -0.93 14.13 -7.72
N GLU A 65 -1.39 15.11 -7.00
CA GLU A 65 -1.19 15.21 -5.56
C GLU A 65 -2.45 14.73 -4.86
N PHE A 66 -2.29 13.88 -3.87
CA PHE A 66 -3.41 13.28 -3.16
C PHE A 66 -3.28 13.55 -1.66
N ALA A 67 -4.41 13.68 -0.99
CA ALA A 67 -4.47 13.63 0.46
C ALA A 67 -4.78 12.20 0.86
N VAL A 68 -3.98 11.67 1.79
CA VAL A 68 -4.22 10.35 2.39
C VAL A 68 -4.38 10.61 3.88
N PHE A 69 -5.47 10.15 4.46
CA PHE A 69 -5.72 10.42 5.87
C PHE A 69 -6.22 9.18 6.59
N ASN A 70 -5.81 9.09 7.85
CA ASN A 70 -6.19 8.01 8.74
C ASN A 70 -7.41 8.47 9.54
N PRO A 71 -8.58 7.84 9.37
CA PRO A 71 -9.77 8.29 10.08
C PRO A 71 -9.69 8.10 11.60
N GLU A 72 -8.84 7.20 12.07
CA GLU A 72 -8.68 6.96 13.51
C GLU A 72 -7.81 8.02 14.17
N SER A 73 -6.63 8.28 13.60
CA SER A 73 -5.70 9.26 14.16
C SER A 73 -6.00 10.67 13.69
N ARG A 74 -6.79 10.82 12.64
CA ARG A 74 -7.12 12.07 11.98
C ARG A 74 -5.90 12.76 11.38
N ARG A 75 -4.80 12.05 11.21
CA ARG A 75 -3.62 12.58 10.55
C ARG A 75 -3.80 12.53 9.05
N ARG A 76 -3.32 13.59 8.40
CA ARG A 76 -3.49 13.79 6.97
C ARG A 76 -2.15 14.11 6.36
N TYR A 77 -1.81 13.42 5.28
CA TYR A 77 -0.53 13.62 4.60
C TYR A 77 -0.77 13.83 3.12
N ARG A 78 0.18 14.50 2.48
CA ARG A 78 0.15 14.72 1.04
C ARG A 78 1.06 13.72 0.37
N VAL A 79 0.54 13.09 -0.69
CA VAL A 79 1.25 12.12 -1.49
C VAL A 79 1.29 12.63 -2.92
N LEU A 80 2.51 12.75 -3.47
CA LEU A 80 2.69 13.10 -4.88
C LEU A 80 2.99 11.81 -5.64
N ILE A 81 2.16 11.49 -6.61
CA ILE A 81 2.34 10.31 -7.46
C ILE A 81 2.87 10.77 -8.81
N ARG A 82 4.07 10.28 -9.17
CA ARG A 82 4.74 10.62 -10.42
C ARG A 82 5.10 9.39 -11.24
N GLY A 83 4.99 8.20 -10.67
CA GLY A 83 5.30 6.97 -11.38
C GLY A 83 4.98 5.76 -10.55
N ALA A 84 5.17 4.59 -11.12
CA ALA A 84 4.86 3.31 -10.46
C ALA A 84 6.04 2.77 -9.64
N ASN A 85 7.23 3.32 -9.84
CA ASN A 85 8.45 2.76 -9.29
C ASN A 85 8.81 3.38 -7.95
N VAL A 86 9.54 2.61 -7.15
CA VAL A 86 10.12 3.11 -5.91
C VAL A 86 11.03 4.30 -6.24
N GLY A 87 10.87 5.37 -5.47
CA GLY A 87 11.67 6.57 -5.66
C GLY A 87 11.04 7.62 -6.54
N ASP A 88 9.98 7.27 -7.28
CA ASP A 88 9.31 8.24 -8.15
C ASP A 88 8.40 9.20 -7.38
N ASN A 89 7.96 8.80 -6.20
CA ASN A 89 6.87 9.45 -5.50
C ASN A 89 7.35 10.10 -4.20
N HIS A 90 6.49 10.93 -3.61
CA HIS A 90 6.83 11.68 -2.41
C HIS A 90 5.66 11.68 -1.43
N CYS A 91 5.96 11.70 -0.14
CA CYS A 91 4.96 11.80 0.91
C CYS A 91 5.47 12.71 2.02
N SER A 92 4.57 13.46 2.62
CA SER A 92 4.93 14.38 3.70
C SER A 92 5.00 13.70 5.08
N CYS A 93 4.76 12.39 5.17
CA CYS A 93 4.75 11.72 6.47
C CYS A 93 6.16 11.56 7.04
N PRO A 94 6.28 11.43 8.37
CA PRO A 94 7.59 11.25 8.99
C PRO A 94 8.35 10.00 8.54
N ASP A 95 7.63 8.91 8.28
CA ASP A 95 8.27 7.67 7.84
C ASP A 95 9.01 7.87 6.52
N PHE A 96 8.36 8.52 5.55
CA PHE A 96 9.00 8.79 4.26
C PHE A 96 10.19 9.74 4.41
N GLN A 97 10.04 10.76 5.26
CA GLN A 97 11.08 11.77 5.44
C GLN A 97 12.35 11.20 6.08
N THR A 98 12.22 10.16 6.90
CA THR A 98 13.33 9.66 7.69
C THR A 98 13.90 8.33 7.22
N ASN A 99 13.19 7.58 6.37
CA ASN A 99 13.75 6.35 5.83
C ASN A 99 14.38 6.64 4.46
N ASP A 100 15.22 5.77 3.97
CA ASP A 100 15.85 5.91 2.66
C ASP A 100 15.30 4.92 1.67
N LEU A 101 14.06 4.48 1.88
CA LEU A 101 13.46 3.43 1.07
C LEU A 101 12.81 3.94 -0.20
N GLY A 102 12.49 5.23 -0.25
CA GLY A 102 11.81 5.83 -1.40
C GLY A 102 10.32 5.54 -1.45
N THR A 103 9.75 5.02 -0.37
CA THR A 103 8.32 4.76 -0.28
C THR A 103 7.86 4.75 1.18
N CYS A 104 6.56 4.72 1.38
CA CYS A 104 5.94 4.57 2.70
C CYS A 104 4.56 3.95 2.51
N LYS A 105 3.91 3.63 3.63
CA LYS A 105 2.57 3.01 3.57
C LYS A 105 1.55 3.89 2.85
N HIS A 106 1.67 5.21 2.96
CA HIS A 106 0.72 6.13 2.31
C HIS A 106 0.90 6.13 0.80
N ILE A 107 2.14 6.12 0.32
CA ILE A 107 2.42 6.01 -1.11
C ILE A 107 1.91 4.67 -1.64
N GLU A 108 2.19 3.59 -0.91
CA GLU A 108 1.75 2.26 -1.33
C GLU A 108 0.23 2.15 -1.33
N PHE A 109 -0.43 2.77 -0.37
CA PHE A 109 -1.89 2.83 -0.36
C PHE A 109 -2.41 3.57 -1.61
N ALA A 110 -1.84 4.73 -1.90
CA ALA A 110 -2.25 5.52 -3.07
C ALA A 110 -2.05 4.75 -4.36
N LEU A 111 -0.89 4.12 -4.53
CA LEU A 111 -0.61 3.31 -5.71
C LEU A 111 -1.62 2.17 -5.85
N GLY A 112 -1.97 1.53 -4.73
CA GLY A 112 -2.96 0.47 -4.74
C GLY A 112 -4.34 0.96 -5.18
N GLN A 113 -4.76 2.11 -4.68
CA GLN A 113 -6.04 2.71 -5.06
C GLN A 113 -6.08 3.03 -6.55
N LEU A 114 -5.01 3.64 -7.05
CA LEU A 114 -4.93 4.02 -8.46
C LEU A 114 -4.87 2.78 -9.36
N ASN A 115 -4.11 1.77 -8.95
CA ASN A 115 -3.96 0.55 -9.72
C ASN A 115 -5.28 -0.21 -9.86
N ASN A 116 -6.17 -0.07 -8.88
CA ASN A 116 -7.47 -0.77 -8.88
C ASN A 116 -8.55 -0.02 -9.64
N ARG A 117 -8.29 1.20 -10.10
CA ARG A 117 -9.25 1.95 -10.90
C ARG A 117 -9.22 1.50 -12.34
N PRO A 118 -10.34 1.61 -13.07
CA PRO A 118 -10.33 1.33 -14.50
C PRO A 118 -9.29 2.21 -15.21
N GLY A 119 -8.38 1.57 -15.95
CA GLY A 119 -7.31 2.28 -16.66
C GLY A 119 -6.14 2.74 -15.80
N GLY A 120 -6.22 2.58 -14.48
CA GLY A 120 -5.17 3.07 -13.58
C GLY A 120 -3.86 2.33 -13.74
N LYS A 121 -3.92 1.02 -13.87
CA LYS A 121 -2.72 0.20 -14.03
C LYS A 121 -1.96 0.59 -15.28
N GLU A 122 -2.68 0.77 -16.39
CA GLU A 122 -2.08 1.16 -17.65
C GLU A 122 -1.49 2.57 -17.58
N ALA A 123 -2.20 3.49 -16.93
CA ALA A 123 -1.72 4.86 -16.77
C ALA A 123 -0.45 4.92 -15.93
N LEU A 124 -0.38 4.16 -14.86
CA LEU A 124 0.82 4.10 -14.02
C LEU A 124 2.00 3.54 -14.80
N ALA A 125 1.77 2.53 -15.64
CA ALA A 125 2.83 1.92 -16.42
C ALA A 125 3.36 2.86 -17.52
N ALA A 126 2.55 3.82 -17.95
CA ALA A 126 2.93 4.76 -19.00
C ALA A 126 3.77 5.93 -18.48
N GLY A 127 3.79 6.15 -17.18
CA GLY A 127 4.49 7.28 -16.56
C GLY A 127 5.99 7.12 -16.39
#